data_a68ea85edcd16d64516574fedbad70af
#
_entry.id   a68ea85edcd16d64516574fedbad70af
#
_cell.length_a   1.000
_cell.length_b   1.000
_cell.length_c   1.000
_cell.angle_alpha   90.00
_cell.angle_beta   90.00
_cell.angle_gamma   90.00
#
_symmetry.space_group_name_H-M   'P 1'
#
loop_
_entity.id
_entity.type
_entity.pdbx_description
1 polymer ?
#
loop_
_entity_poly.entity_id
_entity_poly.type
_entity_poly.pdbx_seq_one_letter_code
_entity_poly.pdbx_strand_id
1 'polypeptide(L)'
;MDKIAAGMHTGFVVLGKYEMSDIVVAFSALRTDHPEYYWLSNQFACGYFSGNTAVAFDYKNDNIDISYLCTAEERTFFNAKLKYALEKFLSSLSDDMSEYQKELLLHDALLSSIVYDKAAAADSSNNPFAFTAYGALVNGTAICEGYSRAFQLLMKCVGIDCTLITGSSKEQGHMWNKVKIENEWYNVDATWDDDDTYIFHTYFNISDKMIANDHDVHSDYSELSIEQLEKFDDFNIALPDCTALNNNYGMINKSYISSRDVFADVTSNVLVEKAKNGIREAEFVFGEDCPLVFSLDGDNSITDLLEDDGVLRGVNKRLSRSNSINNIYISGVPGSKGFLLKW
;
A
#
# COMPACT_ATOMS: atom_id res chain seq x y z
N MET A 1 14.40 -20.66 -10.09
CA MET A 1 13.71 -20.27 -8.83
C MET A 1 12.21 -20.49 -8.96
N ASP A 2 11.52 -19.84 -9.87
CA ASP A 2 10.05 -19.90 -10.01
C ASP A 2 9.48 -21.34 -10.07
N LYS A 3 9.99 -22.22 -10.92
CA LYS A 3 9.52 -23.62 -10.99
C LYS A 3 9.69 -24.41 -9.69
N ILE A 4 10.71 -24.07 -8.89
CA ILE A 4 10.97 -24.70 -7.59
C ILE A 4 9.92 -24.20 -6.59
N ALA A 5 9.72 -22.90 -6.51
CA ALA A 5 8.77 -22.27 -5.61
C ALA A 5 7.32 -22.65 -5.95
N ALA A 6 6.92 -22.56 -7.22
CA ALA A 6 5.58 -22.94 -7.67
C ALA A 6 5.28 -24.42 -7.44
N GLY A 7 6.29 -25.29 -7.58
CA GLY A 7 6.17 -26.73 -7.31
C GLY A 7 6.25 -27.11 -5.83
N MET A 8 6.56 -26.15 -4.93
CA MET A 8 6.86 -26.41 -3.51
C MET A 8 7.91 -27.54 -3.34
N HIS A 9 8.97 -27.47 -4.12
CA HIS A 9 10.08 -28.42 -3.95
C HIS A 9 10.76 -28.22 -2.60
N THR A 10 11.04 -29.31 -1.91
CA THR A 10 11.71 -29.33 -0.62
C THR A 10 13.16 -29.82 -0.74
N GLY A 11 14.02 -29.39 0.20
CA GLY A 11 15.40 -29.78 0.25
C GLY A 11 16.33 -28.98 -0.67
N PHE A 12 17.48 -29.55 -0.97
CA PHE A 12 18.52 -28.91 -1.76
C PHE A 12 18.32 -29.07 -3.26
N VAL A 13 18.42 -27.94 -3.98
CA VAL A 13 18.41 -27.89 -5.45
C VAL A 13 19.70 -27.25 -5.92
N VAL A 14 20.51 -27.97 -6.67
CA VAL A 14 21.74 -27.46 -7.30
C VAL A 14 21.37 -26.74 -8.59
N LEU A 15 21.71 -25.46 -8.67
CA LEU A 15 21.33 -24.59 -9.78
C LEU A 15 22.40 -24.48 -10.87
N GLY A 16 23.65 -24.74 -10.54
CA GLY A 16 24.80 -24.53 -11.41
C GLY A 16 25.77 -23.49 -10.85
N LYS A 17 26.53 -22.83 -11.73
CA LYS A 17 27.51 -21.81 -11.32
C LYS A 17 26.86 -20.44 -11.43
N TYR A 18 26.40 -19.91 -10.30
CA TYR A 18 25.84 -18.57 -10.14
C TYR A 18 26.52 -17.90 -8.94
N GLU A 19 26.58 -16.58 -8.95
CA GLU A 19 26.95 -15.83 -7.74
C GLU A 19 25.82 -15.89 -6.72
N MET A 20 26.16 -15.82 -5.44
CA MET A 20 25.15 -15.84 -4.36
C MET A 20 24.19 -14.65 -4.46
N SER A 21 24.73 -13.50 -4.86
CA SER A 21 23.97 -12.28 -5.15
C SER A 21 22.86 -12.51 -6.19
N ASP A 22 23.16 -13.18 -7.30
CA ASP A 22 22.16 -13.49 -8.34
C ASP A 22 20.99 -14.30 -7.77
N ILE A 23 21.28 -15.21 -6.84
CA ILE A 23 20.25 -16.06 -6.22
C ILE A 23 19.36 -15.25 -5.30
N VAL A 24 19.93 -14.34 -4.52
CA VAL A 24 19.16 -13.46 -3.62
C VAL A 24 18.26 -12.53 -4.42
N VAL A 25 18.79 -11.88 -5.46
CA VAL A 25 18.00 -11.05 -6.37
C VAL A 25 16.87 -11.84 -7.02
N ALA A 26 17.18 -13.04 -7.53
CA ALA A 26 16.16 -13.89 -8.15
C ALA A 26 15.07 -14.34 -7.16
N PHE A 27 15.39 -14.53 -5.89
CA PHE A 27 14.39 -14.85 -4.86
C PHE A 27 13.54 -13.64 -4.51
N SER A 28 14.16 -12.46 -4.33
CA SER A 28 13.45 -11.22 -4.08
C SER A 28 12.50 -10.88 -5.23
N ALA A 29 12.98 -10.95 -6.48
CA ALA A 29 12.15 -10.75 -7.66
C ALA A 29 10.98 -11.76 -7.71
N LEU A 30 11.25 -13.03 -7.43
CA LEU A 30 10.21 -14.06 -7.38
C LEU A 30 9.08 -13.69 -6.38
N ARG A 31 9.45 -13.23 -5.19
CA ARG A 31 8.47 -12.85 -4.17
C ARG A 31 7.73 -11.56 -4.54
N THR A 32 8.40 -10.63 -5.22
CA THR A 32 7.80 -9.37 -5.67
C THR A 32 6.83 -9.58 -6.83
N ASP A 33 7.19 -10.44 -7.80
CA ASP A 33 6.41 -10.64 -9.02
C ASP A 33 5.24 -11.62 -8.84
N HIS A 34 5.28 -12.42 -7.76
CA HIS A 34 4.31 -13.49 -7.49
C HIS A 34 3.63 -13.32 -6.11
N PRO A 35 2.81 -12.29 -5.92
CA PRO A 35 2.05 -12.10 -4.68
C PRO A 35 1.11 -13.28 -4.37
N GLU A 36 0.75 -14.08 -5.39
CA GLU A 36 -0.02 -15.31 -5.25
C GLU A 36 0.73 -16.46 -4.59
N TYR A 37 2.08 -16.40 -4.47
CA TYR A 37 2.89 -17.43 -3.81
C TYR A 37 2.94 -17.22 -2.30
N TYR A 38 1.79 -17.06 -1.66
CA TYR A 38 1.64 -16.83 -0.22
C TYR A 38 2.26 -17.91 0.67
N TRP A 39 2.57 -19.09 0.11
CA TRP A 39 3.24 -20.17 0.82
C TRP A 39 4.75 -20.00 0.96
N LEU A 40 5.35 -19.08 0.21
CA LEU A 40 6.77 -18.74 0.36
C LEU A 40 6.98 -17.87 1.59
N SER A 41 7.81 -18.35 2.51
CA SER A 41 8.30 -17.49 3.58
C SER A 41 9.27 -16.45 3.00
N ASN A 42 9.60 -15.44 3.79
CA ASN A 42 10.65 -14.46 3.47
C ASN A 42 12.07 -15.03 3.63
N GLN A 43 12.19 -16.29 4.06
CA GLN A 43 13.47 -16.95 4.34
C GLN A 43 13.74 -18.08 3.35
N PHE A 44 14.98 -18.16 2.89
CA PHE A 44 15.52 -19.26 2.12
C PHE A 44 17.00 -19.41 2.41
N ALA A 45 17.58 -20.59 2.22
CA ALA A 45 19.01 -20.78 2.32
C ALA A 45 19.65 -20.95 0.94
N CYS A 46 20.78 -20.31 0.74
CA CYS A 46 21.61 -20.54 -0.41
C CYS A 46 23.07 -20.76 -0.01
N GLY A 47 23.81 -21.53 -0.79
CA GLY A 47 25.19 -21.89 -0.50
C GLY A 47 25.86 -22.56 -1.67
N TYR A 48 27.12 -23.00 -1.47
CA TYR A 48 27.87 -23.75 -2.48
C TYR A 48 27.87 -25.24 -2.14
N PHE A 49 27.57 -26.06 -3.17
CA PHE A 49 27.68 -27.50 -3.10
C PHE A 49 28.49 -28.03 -4.27
N SER A 50 29.62 -28.66 -3.97
CA SER A 50 30.56 -29.20 -5.00
C SER A 50 30.92 -28.16 -6.09
N GLY A 51 31.15 -26.90 -5.69
CA GLY A 51 31.52 -25.81 -6.59
C GLY A 51 30.41 -25.26 -7.45
N ASN A 52 29.16 -25.64 -7.18
CA ASN A 52 27.94 -25.08 -7.76
C ASN A 52 27.10 -24.36 -6.68
N THR A 53 26.35 -23.39 -7.10
CA THR A 53 25.38 -22.71 -6.22
C THR A 53 24.18 -23.62 -6.00
N ALA A 54 23.71 -23.70 -4.78
CA ALA A 54 22.54 -24.47 -4.40
C ALA A 54 21.61 -23.62 -3.54
N VAL A 55 20.31 -23.86 -3.65
CA VAL A 55 19.26 -23.26 -2.82
C VAL A 55 18.54 -24.37 -2.05
N ALA A 56 18.06 -24.05 -0.88
CA ALA A 56 17.22 -24.94 -0.09
C ALA A 56 15.90 -24.26 0.24
N PHE A 57 14.82 -24.98 0.04
CA PHE A 57 13.48 -24.61 0.47
C PHE A 57 12.95 -25.70 1.41
N ASP A 58 12.17 -25.31 2.39
CA ASP A 58 11.60 -26.22 3.39
C ASP A 58 12.64 -27.21 3.93
N TYR A 59 13.78 -26.67 4.35
CA TYR A 59 14.93 -27.45 4.83
C TYR A 59 15.16 -27.17 6.30
N LYS A 60 15.10 -28.22 7.11
CA LYS A 60 15.45 -28.18 8.55
C LYS A 60 16.85 -28.69 8.77
N ASN A 61 17.70 -27.84 9.31
CA ASN A 61 19.01 -28.20 9.84
C ASN A 61 19.19 -27.54 11.19
N ASP A 62 20.12 -27.99 12.00
CA ASP A 62 20.34 -27.59 13.39
C ASP A 62 20.38 -26.05 13.64
N ASN A 63 20.56 -25.25 12.58
CA ASN A 63 20.65 -23.79 12.67
C ASN A 63 19.81 -23.01 11.60
N ILE A 64 19.08 -23.69 10.72
CA ILE A 64 18.31 -23.04 9.63
C ILE A 64 16.98 -23.75 9.50
N ASP A 65 15.94 -23.08 9.92
CA ASP A 65 14.55 -23.54 9.72
C ASP A 65 13.90 -22.70 8.62
N ILE A 66 13.94 -23.20 7.39
CA ILE A 66 13.29 -22.57 6.25
C ILE A 66 12.10 -23.42 5.91
N SER A 67 10.91 -22.90 6.10
CA SER A 67 9.70 -23.65 5.82
C SER A 67 8.76 -22.87 4.92
N TYR A 68 8.04 -23.58 4.09
CA TYR A 68 6.83 -23.05 3.49
C TYR A 68 5.79 -22.76 4.61
N LEU A 69 4.96 -21.75 4.41
CA LEU A 69 3.90 -21.39 5.36
C LEU A 69 2.77 -22.43 5.42
N CYS A 70 2.74 -23.38 4.48
CA CYS A 70 1.79 -24.49 4.46
C CYS A 70 2.37 -25.69 3.70
N THR A 71 1.79 -26.85 3.90
CA THR A 71 2.08 -28.05 3.12
C THR A 71 1.48 -27.99 1.72
N ALA A 72 1.94 -28.88 0.81
CA ALA A 72 1.39 -28.97 -0.54
C ALA A 72 -0.11 -29.39 -0.55
N GLU A 73 -0.54 -30.17 0.44
CA GLU A 73 -1.95 -30.57 0.61
C GLU A 73 -2.80 -29.38 1.06
N GLU A 74 -2.35 -28.67 2.10
CA GLU A 74 -3.01 -27.45 2.59
C GLU A 74 -3.08 -26.37 1.52
N ARG A 75 -2.04 -26.22 0.68
CA ARG A 75 -2.02 -25.27 -0.43
C ARG A 75 -3.22 -25.45 -1.36
N THR A 76 -3.61 -26.69 -1.66
CA THR A 76 -4.78 -26.96 -2.52
C THR A 76 -6.05 -26.36 -1.94
N PHE A 77 -6.24 -26.53 -0.65
CA PHE A 77 -7.39 -25.96 0.07
C PHE A 77 -7.30 -24.43 0.19
N PHE A 78 -6.13 -23.91 0.49
CA PHE A 78 -5.88 -22.47 0.60
C PHE A 78 -6.03 -21.76 -0.74
N ASN A 79 -5.58 -22.35 -1.84
CA ASN A 79 -5.80 -21.82 -3.19
C ASN A 79 -7.29 -21.69 -3.53
N ALA A 80 -8.12 -22.67 -3.12
CA ALA A 80 -9.57 -22.58 -3.31
C ALA A 80 -10.18 -21.41 -2.53
N LYS A 81 -9.71 -21.17 -1.29
CA LYS A 81 -10.15 -20.03 -0.48
C LYS A 81 -9.70 -18.70 -1.08
N LEU A 82 -8.44 -18.61 -1.50
CA LEU A 82 -7.91 -17.40 -2.15
C LEU A 82 -8.70 -17.08 -3.43
N LYS A 83 -8.93 -18.10 -4.26
CA LYS A 83 -9.75 -17.94 -5.47
C LYS A 83 -11.15 -17.41 -5.15
N TYR A 84 -11.82 -17.99 -4.17
CA TYR A 84 -13.15 -17.53 -3.74
C TYR A 84 -13.12 -16.08 -3.22
N ALA A 85 -12.10 -15.71 -2.43
CA ALA A 85 -11.93 -14.35 -1.96
C ALA A 85 -11.73 -13.36 -3.14
N LEU A 86 -10.85 -13.68 -4.09
CA LEU A 86 -10.64 -12.89 -5.29
C LEU A 86 -11.92 -12.73 -6.12
N GLU A 87 -12.67 -13.81 -6.36
CA GLU A 87 -13.97 -13.75 -7.05
C GLU A 87 -14.94 -12.80 -6.35
N LYS A 88 -14.96 -12.78 -5.01
CA LYS A 88 -15.79 -11.87 -4.22
C LYS A 88 -15.36 -10.41 -4.42
N PHE A 89 -14.07 -10.10 -4.33
CA PHE A 89 -13.56 -8.74 -4.58
C PHE A 89 -13.88 -8.25 -5.99
N LEU A 90 -13.70 -9.11 -7.00
CA LEU A 90 -13.92 -8.78 -8.40
C LEU A 90 -15.40 -8.71 -8.80
N SER A 91 -16.31 -9.25 -7.99
CA SER A 91 -17.75 -9.34 -8.32
C SER A 91 -18.46 -7.99 -8.42
N SER A 92 -17.90 -6.93 -7.84
CA SER A 92 -18.44 -5.56 -7.89
C SER A 92 -17.94 -4.74 -9.08
N LEU A 93 -16.99 -5.29 -9.85
CA LEU A 93 -16.46 -4.62 -11.04
C LEU A 93 -17.40 -4.80 -12.24
N SER A 94 -17.41 -3.80 -13.12
CA SER A 94 -18.06 -3.87 -14.43
C SER A 94 -17.07 -3.55 -15.55
N ASP A 95 -17.35 -4.02 -16.76
CA ASP A 95 -16.43 -3.91 -17.90
C ASP A 95 -16.24 -2.46 -18.38
N ASP A 96 -17.18 -1.57 -18.09
CA ASP A 96 -17.17 -0.16 -18.46
C ASP A 96 -16.41 0.74 -17.46
N MET A 97 -15.94 0.20 -16.34
CA MET A 97 -15.13 0.94 -15.39
C MET A 97 -13.74 1.25 -15.98
N SER A 98 -13.28 2.51 -15.76
CA SER A 98 -11.89 2.90 -16.03
C SER A 98 -10.92 2.18 -15.08
N GLU A 99 -9.61 2.20 -15.42
CA GLU A 99 -8.57 1.65 -14.52
C GLU A 99 -8.62 2.31 -13.14
N TYR A 100 -8.74 3.65 -13.09
CA TYR A 100 -8.93 4.40 -11.83
C TYR A 100 -10.13 3.92 -11.03
N GLN A 101 -11.30 3.71 -11.67
CA GLN A 101 -12.50 3.27 -10.97
C GLN A 101 -12.36 1.85 -10.40
N LYS A 102 -11.72 0.95 -11.15
CA LYS A 102 -11.42 -0.42 -10.68
C LYS A 102 -10.46 -0.41 -9.51
N GLU A 103 -9.40 0.38 -9.63
CA GLU A 103 -8.39 0.56 -8.60
C GLU A 103 -9.00 1.08 -7.29
N LEU A 104 -9.72 2.20 -7.35
CA LEU A 104 -10.36 2.82 -6.18
C LEU A 104 -11.33 1.85 -5.49
N LEU A 105 -12.17 1.17 -6.27
CA LEU A 105 -13.13 0.22 -5.72
C LEU A 105 -12.44 -0.97 -5.03
N LEU A 106 -11.37 -1.48 -5.62
CA LEU A 106 -10.60 -2.60 -5.03
C LEU A 106 -9.78 -2.17 -3.82
N HIS A 107 -9.22 -0.95 -3.83
CA HIS A 107 -8.58 -0.33 -2.68
C HIS A 107 -9.55 -0.26 -1.49
N ASP A 108 -10.70 0.35 -1.67
CA ASP A 108 -11.69 0.53 -0.61
C ASP A 108 -12.27 -0.80 -0.11
N ALA A 109 -12.50 -1.74 -1.02
CA ALA A 109 -12.95 -3.08 -0.66
C ALA A 109 -11.90 -3.84 0.16
N LEU A 110 -10.62 -3.71 -0.18
CA LEU A 110 -9.51 -4.30 0.58
C LEU A 110 -9.47 -3.71 1.99
N LEU A 111 -9.41 -2.39 2.13
CA LEU A 111 -9.31 -1.72 3.42
C LEU A 111 -10.56 -1.95 4.29
N SER A 112 -11.73 -2.05 3.69
CA SER A 112 -12.96 -2.40 4.42
C SER A 112 -12.99 -3.83 4.98
N SER A 113 -12.11 -4.71 4.51
CA SER A 113 -12.13 -6.15 4.84
C SER A 113 -10.96 -6.62 5.68
N ILE A 114 -10.02 -5.75 5.99
CA ILE A 114 -8.74 -6.09 6.61
C ILE A 114 -8.53 -5.27 7.89
N VAL A 115 -7.77 -5.82 8.83
CA VAL A 115 -7.35 -5.15 10.07
C VAL A 115 -5.83 -5.30 10.22
N TYR A 116 -5.16 -4.21 10.60
CA TYR A 116 -3.70 -4.23 10.81
C TYR A 116 -3.31 -5.12 11.99
N ASP A 117 -2.45 -6.11 11.74
CA ASP A 117 -1.98 -7.09 12.72
C ASP A 117 -0.80 -6.56 13.54
N LYS A 118 -1.10 -5.81 14.60
CA LYS A 118 -0.09 -5.25 15.50
C LYS A 118 0.75 -6.33 16.20
N ALA A 119 0.20 -7.53 16.40
CA ALA A 119 0.92 -8.63 17.03
C ALA A 119 1.94 -9.25 16.07
N ALA A 120 1.57 -9.44 14.81
CA ALA A 120 2.50 -9.90 13.77
C ALA A 120 3.58 -8.87 13.46
N ALA A 121 3.26 -7.58 13.50
CA ALA A 121 4.23 -6.50 13.32
C ALA A 121 5.29 -6.47 14.43
N ALA A 122 4.92 -6.83 15.66
CA ALA A 122 5.85 -6.91 16.79
C ALA A 122 6.68 -8.20 16.75
N ASP A 123 6.11 -9.33 16.33
CA ASP A 123 6.78 -10.63 16.22
C ASP A 123 6.10 -11.44 15.10
N SER A 124 6.83 -11.66 14.02
CA SER A 124 6.36 -12.37 12.83
C SER A 124 5.89 -13.81 13.09
N SER A 125 6.37 -14.43 14.17
CA SER A 125 5.95 -15.79 14.56
C SER A 125 4.49 -15.88 15.01
N ASN A 126 3.88 -14.77 15.44
CA ASN A 126 2.48 -14.73 15.87
C ASN A 126 1.49 -15.01 14.72
N ASN A 127 1.79 -14.51 13.53
CA ASN A 127 0.95 -14.73 12.34
C ASN A 127 1.79 -14.60 11.05
N PRO A 128 2.49 -15.65 10.62
CA PRO A 128 3.31 -15.62 9.41
C PRO A 128 2.52 -15.28 8.13
N PHE A 129 1.21 -15.57 8.10
CA PHE A 129 0.36 -15.21 6.97
C PHE A 129 0.08 -13.71 6.85
N ALA A 130 0.24 -12.93 7.93
CA ALA A 130 0.06 -11.48 7.90
C ALA A 130 0.98 -10.74 6.91
N PHE A 131 2.06 -11.41 6.47
CA PHE A 131 3.03 -10.92 5.49
C PHE A 131 2.66 -11.27 4.03
N THR A 132 1.46 -11.79 3.80
CA THR A 132 1.07 -12.36 2.50
C THR A 132 -0.27 -11.83 2.01
N ALA A 133 -0.49 -11.88 0.70
CA ALA A 133 -1.79 -11.57 0.13
C ALA A 133 -2.91 -12.49 0.66
N TYR A 134 -2.59 -13.73 1.03
CA TYR A 134 -3.56 -14.65 1.63
C TYR A 134 -4.04 -14.18 3.01
N GLY A 135 -3.11 -13.71 3.86
CA GLY A 135 -3.45 -13.14 5.16
C GLY A 135 -4.43 -11.99 5.05
N ALA A 136 -4.14 -11.05 4.13
CA ALA A 136 -5.01 -9.90 3.86
C ALA A 136 -6.37 -10.33 3.29
N LEU A 137 -6.38 -11.05 2.16
CA LEU A 137 -7.59 -11.31 1.37
C LEU A 137 -8.49 -12.41 1.95
N VAL A 138 -7.93 -13.37 2.68
CA VAL A 138 -8.67 -14.54 3.19
C VAL A 138 -8.85 -14.51 4.69
N ASN A 139 -7.78 -14.16 5.44
CA ASN A 139 -7.85 -14.13 6.90
C ASN A 139 -8.33 -12.77 7.43
N GLY A 140 -8.27 -11.71 6.62
CA GLY A 140 -8.68 -10.36 6.99
C GLY A 140 -7.72 -9.69 7.98
N THR A 141 -6.47 -10.14 8.07
CA THR A 141 -5.44 -9.53 8.93
C THR A 141 -4.10 -9.53 8.24
N ALA A 142 -3.39 -8.39 8.27
CA ALA A 142 -2.08 -8.27 7.67
C ALA A 142 -1.26 -7.11 8.27
N ILE A 143 0.03 -7.10 7.96
CA ILE A 143 0.90 -5.93 8.12
C ILE A 143 1.11 -5.26 6.76
N CYS A 144 1.91 -4.18 6.69
CA CYS A 144 2.16 -3.42 5.45
C CYS A 144 2.55 -4.30 4.24
N GLU A 145 3.39 -5.32 4.43
CA GLU A 145 3.75 -6.26 3.37
C GLU A 145 2.52 -7.03 2.84
N GLY A 146 1.66 -7.51 3.73
CA GLY A 146 0.44 -8.23 3.34
C GLY A 146 -0.59 -7.34 2.64
N TYR A 147 -0.77 -6.08 3.09
CA TYR A 147 -1.59 -5.06 2.40
C TYR A 147 -1.09 -4.83 0.98
N SER A 148 0.20 -4.53 0.84
CA SER A 148 0.82 -4.22 -0.45
C SER A 148 0.76 -5.41 -1.42
N ARG A 149 0.98 -6.63 -0.95
CA ARG A 149 0.87 -7.86 -1.76
C ARG A 149 -0.57 -8.16 -2.17
N ALA A 150 -1.54 -7.89 -1.28
CA ALA A 150 -2.95 -8.06 -1.60
C ALA A 150 -3.40 -7.05 -2.65
N PHE A 151 -3.04 -5.78 -2.49
CA PHE A 151 -3.31 -4.74 -3.48
C PHE A 151 -2.69 -5.09 -4.84
N GLN A 152 -1.40 -5.48 -4.88
CA GLN A 152 -0.74 -5.93 -6.10
C GLN A 152 -1.47 -7.11 -6.76
N LEU A 153 -1.91 -8.11 -5.98
CA LEU A 153 -2.63 -9.26 -6.52
C LEU A 153 -3.98 -8.86 -7.11
N LEU A 154 -4.71 -7.95 -6.47
CA LEU A 154 -5.97 -7.41 -6.99
C LEU A 154 -5.74 -6.64 -8.29
N MET A 155 -4.71 -5.79 -8.37
CA MET A 155 -4.34 -5.07 -9.61
C MET A 155 -3.98 -6.06 -10.73
N LYS A 156 -3.18 -7.08 -10.44
CA LYS A 156 -2.83 -8.16 -11.37
C LYS A 156 -4.07 -8.87 -11.91
N CYS A 157 -5.09 -9.11 -11.08
CA CYS A 157 -6.34 -9.76 -11.50
C CYS A 157 -7.15 -8.93 -12.52
N VAL A 158 -6.98 -7.61 -12.52
CA VAL A 158 -7.70 -6.70 -13.44
C VAL A 158 -6.81 -6.16 -14.56
N GLY A 159 -5.57 -6.68 -14.69
CA GLY A 159 -4.64 -6.34 -15.76
C GLY A 159 -3.95 -4.98 -15.60
N ILE A 160 -3.90 -4.45 -14.38
CA ILE A 160 -3.23 -3.20 -14.03
C ILE A 160 -1.81 -3.52 -13.53
N ASP A 161 -0.80 -2.87 -14.11
CA ASP A 161 0.60 -3.01 -13.69
C ASP A 161 0.79 -2.43 -12.28
N CYS A 162 1.34 -3.23 -11.38
CA CYS A 162 1.59 -2.83 -9.99
C CYS A 162 2.84 -3.52 -9.45
N THR A 163 3.72 -2.77 -8.79
CA THR A 163 4.93 -3.31 -8.16
C THR A 163 4.99 -2.96 -6.69
N LEU A 164 5.74 -3.75 -5.92
CA LEU A 164 6.02 -3.51 -4.51
C LEU A 164 7.21 -2.56 -4.37
N ILE A 165 7.13 -1.68 -3.39
CA ILE A 165 8.21 -0.79 -2.97
C ILE A 165 8.56 -1.12 -1.53
N THR A 166 9.85 -1.31 -1.29
CA THR A 166 10.40 -1.49 0.06
C THR A 166 11.12 -0.21 0.47
N GLY A 167 10.93 0.19 1.69
CA GLY A 167 11.52 1.41 2.22
C GLY A 167 11.35 1.54 3.72
N SER A 168 11.28 2.76 4.19
CA SER A 168 10.96 3.08 5.57
C SER A 168 9.91 4.20 5.63
N SER A 169 9.14 4.20 6.70
CA SER A 169 8.29 5.31 7.09
C SER A 169 8.39 5.49 8.61
N LYS A 170 8.61 6.73 9.06
CA LYS A 170 8.85 7.05 10.49
C LYS A 170 9.93 6.16 11.12
N GLU A 171 11.04 6.00 10.41
CA GLU A 171 12.21 5.19 10.84
C GLU A 171 11.94 3.70 11.03
N GLN A 172 10.81 3.19 10.52
CA GLN A 172 10.47 1.76 10.55
C GLN A 172 10.42 1.21 9.13
N GLY A 173 10.87 -0.04 8.96
CA GLY A 173 10.74 -0.74 7.68
C GLY A 173 9.27 -0.75 7.22
N HIS A 174 9.04 -0.41 5.96
CA HIS A 174 7.71 -0.26 5.41
C HIS A 174 7.64 -0.74 3.96
N MET A 175 6.44 -1.11 3.52
CA MET A 175 6.19 -1.55 2.16
C MET A 175 4.88 -0.95 1.63
N TRP A 176 4.94 -0.45 0.38
CA TRP A 176 3.80 0.10 -0.34
C TRP A 176 3.86 -0.28 -1.83
N ASN A 177 3.10 0.36 -2.68
CA ASN A 177 3.02 0.03 -4.10
C ASN A 177 3.32 1.22 -5.00
N LYS A 178 3.82 0.94 -6.21
CA LYS A 178 3.64 1.79 -7.37
C LYS A 178 2.70 1.09 -8.34
N VAL A 179 1.71 1.82 -8.84
CA VAL A 179 0.66 1.33 -9.73
C VAL A 179 0.60 2.18 -10.99
N LYS A 180 0.29 1.56 -12.13
CA LYS A 180 0.20 2.26 -13.41
C LYS A 180 -1.25 2.40 -13.83
N ILE A 181 -1.76 3.63 -13.79
CA ILE A 181 -3.13 3.98 -14.17
C ILE A 181 -3.10 4.89 -15.38
N GLU A 182 -3.80 4.51 -16.45
CA GLU A 182 -3.89 5.29 -17.69
C GLU A 182 -2.51 5.71 -18.26
N ASN A 183 -1.55 4.77 -18.19
CA ASN A 183 -0.15 4.89 -18.62
C ASN A 183 0.77 5.78 -17.75
N GLU A 184 0.29 6.31 -16.63
CA GLU A 184 1.08 7.07 -15.66
C GLU A 184 1.28 6.28 -14.38
N TRP A 185 2.44 6.42 -13.73
CA TRP A 185 2.74 5.74 -12.48
C TRP A 185 2.43 6.62 -11.27
N TYR A 186 1.93 5.97 -10.20
CA TYR A 186 1.55 6.61 -8.94
C TYR A 186 1.99 5.75 -7.75
N ASN A 187 2.25 6.38 -6.61
CA ASN A 187 2.41 5.67 -5.34
C ASN A 187 1.04 5.45 -4.70
N VAL A 188 0.86 4.28 -4.10
CA VAL A 188 -0.30 3.93 -3.26
C VAL A 188 0.19 3.25 -1.99
N ASP A 189 -0.18 3.80 -0.84
CA ASP A 189 0.02 3.14 0.44
C ASP A 189 -1.31 2.80 1.10
N ALA A 190 -1.80 1.61 0.80
CA ALA A 190 -3.05 1.09 1.35
C ALA A 190 -3.01 0.90 2.88
N THR A 191 -1.82 0.76 3.48
CA THR A 191 -1.67 0.64 4.92
C THR A 191 -1.90 1.96 5.64
N TRP A 192 -1.40 3.06 5.06
CA TRP A 192 -1.54 4.39 5.62
C TRP A 192 -2.88 5.05 5.30
N ASP A 193 -3.59 4.55 4.30
CA ASP A 193 -4.97 4.93 4.01
C ASP A 193 -5.99 4.18 4.88
N ASP A 194 -5.57 3.11 5.60
CA ASP A 194 -6.41 2.34 6.52
C ASP A 194 -6.31 2.90 7.95
N ASP A 195 -7.35 3.59 8.40
CA ASP A 195 -7.56 3.97 9.80
C ASP A 195 -8.69 3.11 10.39
N ASP A 196 -8.60 2.78 11.67
CA ASP A 196 -9.57 1.92 12.37
C ASP A 196 -11.04 2.37 12.19
N THR A 197 -11.29 3.61 11.76
CA THR A 197 -12.63 4.21 11.68
C THR A 197 -13.02 4.72 10.31
N TYR A 198 -12.05 4.91 9.42
CA TYR A 198 -12.26 5.51 8.11
C TYR A 198 -11.18 5.09 7.11
N ILE A 199 -11.57 4.93 5.84
CA ILE A 199 -10.63 4.73 4.73
C ILE A 199 -10.27 6.09 4.16
N PHE A 200 -9.00 6.43 4.22
CA PHE A 200 -8.45 7.63 3.61
C PHE A 200 -7.93 7.33 2.19
N HIS A 201 -7.73 8.42 1.42
CA HIS A 201 -7.12 8.36 0.09
C HIS A 201 -5.97 9.37 -0.02
N THR A 202 -5.38 9.71 1.11
CA THR A 202 -4.29 10.68 1.19
C THR A 202 -2.98 10.14 0.64
N TYR A 203 -2.87 8.81 0.59
CA TYR A 203 -1.76 8.08 -0.04
C TYR A 203 -2.19 7.30 -1.30
N PHE A 204 -3.36 7.64 -1.86
CA PHE A 204 -3.89 7.03 -3.08
C PHE A 204 -3.52 7.85 -4.30
N ASN A 205 -2.76 7.25 -5.23
CA ASN A 205 -2.29 7.86 -6.47
C ASN A 205 -1.53 9.18 -6.27
N ILE A 206 -0.53 9.15 -5.41
CA ILE A 206 0.31 10.30 -5.13
C ILE A 206 1.66 10.22 -5.87
N SER A 207 2.30 11.39 -6.05
CA SER A 207 3.62 11.48 -6.69
C SER A 207 4.77 11.06 -5.77
N ASP A 208 5.96 10.82 -6.37
CA ASP A 208 7.18 10.58 -5.59
C ASP A 208 7.51 11.75 -4.66
N LYS A 209 7.21 12.98 -5.07
CA LYS A 209 7.42 14.16 -4.24
C LYS A 209 6.48 14.21 -3.04
N MET A 210 5.24 13.72 -3.19
CA MET A 210 4.28 13.66 -2.07
C MET A 210 4.66 12.58 -1.08
N ILE A 211 4.97 11.36 -1.55
CA ILE A 211 5.28 10.25 -0.64
C ILE A 211 6.60 10.46 0.11
N ALA A 212 7.58 11.14 -0.49
CA ALA A 212 8.86 11.45 0.14
C ALA A 212 8.79 12.41 1.35
N ASN A 213 7.61 12.92 1.72
CA ASN A 213 7.46 13.72 2.94
C ASN A 213 7.62 12.88 4.22
N ASP A 214 7.31 11.60 4.16
CA ASP A 214 7.28 10.70 5.32
C ASP A 214 7.67 9.24 4.99
N HIS A 215 8.06 8.98 3.72
CA HIS A 215 8.55 7.70 3.25
C HIS A 215 9.90 7.87 2.56
N ASP A 216 10.82 6.98 2.86
CA ASP A 216 12.09 6.87 2.19
C ASP A 216 12.13 5.56 1.39
N VAL A 217 12.34 5.66 0.07
CA VAL A 217 12.53 4.48 -0.79
C VAL A 217 13.92 3.91 -0.51
N HIS A 218 13.98 2.66 -0.12
CA HIS A 218 15.25 1.96 -0.03
C HIS A 218 15.49 1.24 -1.36
N SER A 219 16.54 1.61 -2.04
CA SER A 219 16.99 0.95 -3.26
C SER A 219 17.61 -0.41 -2.98
N ASP A 220 17.70 -0.78 -1.71
CA ASP A 220 18.44 -1.93 -1.25
C ASP A 220 17.51 -3.05 -0.75
N TYR A 221 17.95 -4.23 -1.02
CA TYR A 221 17.42 -5.48 -0.48
C TYR A 221 17.83 -5.58 0.99
N SER A 222 17.20 -4.79 1.87
CA SER A 222 17.59 -4.53 3.26
C SER A 222 17.64 -5.76 4.18
N GLU A 223 17.34 -6.95 3.69
CA GLU A 223 17.58 -8.22 4.38
C GLU A 223 19.01 -8.74 4.21
N LEU A 224 19.85 -8.05 3.42
CA LEU A 224 21.23 -8.41 3.19
C LEU A 224 22.16 -7.68 4.16
N SER A 225 23.23 -8.33 4.59
CA SER A 225 24.27 -7.67 5.38
C SER A 225 24.93 -6.54 4.57
N ILE A 226 25.44 -5.50 5.26
CA ILE A 226 26.13 -4.35 4.63
C ILE A 226 27.20 -4.82 3.63
N GLU A 227 27.92 -5.91 3.94
CA GLU A 227 28.96 -6.51 3.09
C GLU A 227 28.40 -7.15 1.80
N GLN A 228 27.13 -7.55 1.83
CA GLN A 228 26.41 -8.08 0.68
C GLN A 228 25.82 -6.93 -0.17
N LEU A 229 25.35 -5.86 0.47
CA LEU A 229 24.78 -4.67 -0.16
C LEU A 229 25.81 -3.90 -1.02
N GLU A 230 27.07 -3.79 -0.58
CA GLU A 230 28.15 -3.16 -1.35
C GLU A 230 28.41 -3.81 -2.71
N LYS A 231 27.99 -5.07 -2.89
CA LYS A 231 28.10 -5.80 -4.18
C LYS A 231 26.83 -5.65 -5.04
N PHE A 232 25.74 -5.09 -4.52
CA PHE A 232 24.46 -4.94 -5.19
C PHE A 232 24.22 -3.57 -5.84
N ASP A 233 25.12 -2.61 -5.63
CA ASP A 233 25.06 -1.28 -6.28
C ASP A 233 24.96 -1.33 -7.81
N ASP A 234 25.33 -2.48 -8.42
CA ASP A 234 25.20 -2.70 -9.87
C ASP A 234 23.81 -3.19 -10.32
N PHE A 235 22.91 -3.58 -9.38
CA PHE A 235 21.53 -3.98 -9.67
C PHE A 235 20.56 -2.84 -9.41
N ASN A 236 20.73 -1.75 -10.13
CA ASN A 236 19.78 -0.63 -10.12
C ASN A 236 18.50 -1.07 -10.86
N ILE A 237 17.56 -1.70 -10.14
CA ILE A 237 16.20 -1.89 -10.65
C ILE A 237 15.60 -0.49 -10.72
N ALA A 238 15.55 0.06 -11.93
CA ALA A 238 14.93 1.37 -12.15
C ALA A 238 13.43 1.27 -11.80
N LEU A 239 13.07 1.80 -10.65
CA LEU A 239 11.68 1.98 -10.28
C LEU A 239 11.06 3.04 -11.21
N PRO A 240 9.80 2.90 -11.59
CA PRO A 240 9.14 3.91 -12.39
C PRO A 240 8.98 5.22 -11.61
N ASP A 241 9.18 6.34 -12.30
CA ASP A 241 8.95 7.68 -11.74
C ASP A 241 7.45 7.97 -11.63
N CYS A 242 7.00 8.48 -10.49
CA CYS A 242 5.64 8.90 -10.24
C CYS A 242 5.57 10.43 -10.17
N THR A 243 5.27 11.06 -11.30
CA THR A 243 5.23 12.54 -11.41
C THR A 243 3.83 13.08 -11.74
N ALA A 244 2.91 12.20 -12.10
CA ALA A 244 1.55 12.57 -12.47
C ALA A 244 0.64 12.77 -11.25
N LEU A 245 -0.38 13.63 -11.42
CA LEU A 245 -1.40 13.91 -10.39
C LEU A 245 -2.82 13.80 -10.91
N ASN A 246 -3.02 13.57 -12.20
CA ASN A 246 -4.36 13.57 -12.83
C ASN A 246 -5.31 12.51 -12.24
N ASN A 247 -4.79 11.38 -11.79
CA ASN A 247 -5.56 10.33 -11.11
C ASN A 247 -5.41 10.37 -9.56
N ASN A 248 -4.86 11.45 -8.99
CA ASN A 248 -4.87 11.65 -7.55
C ASN A 248 -6.31 11.87 -7.05
N TYR A 249 -6.66 11.28 -5.91
CA TYR A 249 -8.01 11.35 -5.34
C TYR A 249 -8.51 12.79 -5.14
N GLY A 250 -7.66 13.65 -4.59
CA GLY A 250 -8.01 15.06 -4.37
C GLY A 250 -8.23 15.84 -5.67
N MET A 251 -7.47 15.53 -6.73
CA MET A 251 -7.63 16.16 -8.05
C MET A 251 -8.97 15.76 -8.68
N ILE A 252 -9.28 14.47 -8.70
CA ILE A 252 -10.56 13.95 -9.24
C ILE A 252 -11.77 14.53 -8.49
N ASN A 253 -11.68 14.60 -7.15
CA ASN A 253 -12.75 15.09 -6.28
C ASN A 253 -12.75 16.62 -6.09
N LYS A 254 -11.84 17.34 -6.74
CA LYS A 254 -11.66 18.81 -6.61
C LYS A 254 -11.35 19.26 -5.18
N SER A 255 -10.83 18.37 -4.35
CA SER A 255 -10.47 18.58 -2.97
C SER A 255 -8.95 18.66 -2.73
N TYR A 256 -8.18 18.86 -3.81
CA TYR A 256 -6.74 19.04 -3.79
C TYR A 256 -6.36 20.46 -3.39
N ILE A 257 -5.64 20.63 -2.29
CA ILE A 257 -5.21 21.91 -1.74
C ILE A 257 -3.74 22.11 -2.11
N SER A 258 -3.46 22.85 -3.18
CA SER A 258 -2.12 23.06 -3.70
C SER A 258 -1.24 23.96 -2.84
N SER A 259 -1.86 24.86 -2.05
CA SER A 259 -1.15 25.78 -1.15
C SER A 259 -2.08 26.24 -0.02
N ARG A 260 -1.50 26.88 1.02
CA ARG A 260 -2.27 27.47 2.09
C ARG A 260 -3.25 28.54 1.57
N ASP A 261 -2.85 29.34 0.59
CA ASP A 261 -3.67 30.47 0.09
C ASP A 261 -5.00 30.04 -0.54
N VAL A 262 -5.06 28.83 -1.09
CA VAL A 262 -6.27 28.27 -1.70
C VAL A 262 -7.12 27.43 -0.73
N PHE A 263 -6.65 27.20 0.50
CA PHE A 263 -7.32 26.35 1.49
C PHE A 263 -8.79 26.73 1.69
N ALA A 264 -9.05 27.98 2.00
CA ALA A 264 -10.41 28.46 2.30
C ALA A 264 -11.35 28.31 1.10
N ASP A 265 -10.87 28.64 -0.10
CA ASP A 265 -11.66 28.59 -1.33
C ASP A 265 -11.98 27.15 -1.72
N VAL A 266 -10.99 26.26 -1.74
CA VAL A 266 -11.18 24.84 -2.07
C VAL A 266 -12.12 24.20 -1.08
N THR A 267 -11.85 24.36 0.22
CA THR A 267 -12.66 23.77 1.29
C THR A 267 -14.11 24.28 1.22
N SER A 268 -14.32 25.59 1.07
CA SER A 268 -15.67 26.17 0.97
C SER A 268 -16.44 25.65 -0.26
N ASN A 269 -15.78 25.52 -1.41
CA ASN A 269 -16.42 25.06 -2.64
C ASN A 269 -16.87 23.60 -2.53
N VAL A 270 -15.98 22.73 -2.04
CA VAL A 270 -16.26 21.30 -1.84
C VAL A 270 -17.40 21.11 -0.84
N LEU A 271 -17.34 21.76 0.33
CA LEU A 271 -18.39 21.65 1.34
C LEU A 271 -19.76 22.09 0.82
N VAL A 272 -19.82 23.20 0.07
CA VAL A 272 -21.08 23.68 -0.53
C VAL A 272 -21.60 22.68 -1.57
N GLU A 273 -20.75 22.15 -2.43
CA GLU A 273 -21.14 21.17 -3.46
C GLU A 273 -21.67 19.88 -2.81
N LYS A 274 -20.88 19.28 -1.92
CA LYS A 274 -21.27 18.06 -1.20
C LYS A 274 -22.56 18.23 -0.41
N ALA A 275 -22.68 19.31 0.38
CA ALA A 275 -23.89 19.58 1.17
C ALA A 275 -25.15 19.78 0.31
N LYS A 276 -25.06 20.44 -0.85
CA LYS A 276 -26.18 20.57 -1.80
C LYS A 276 -26.63 19.23 -2.34
N ASN A 277 -25.71 18.30 -2.53
CA ASN A 277 -25.97 16.94 -3.02
C ASN A 277 -26.36 15.95 -1.89
N GLY A 278 -26.53 16.44 -0.66
CA GLY A 278 -26.91 15.61 0.49
C GLY A 278 -25.77 14.76 1.08
N ILE A 279 -24.53 14.93 0.59
CA ILE A 279 -23.33 14.28 1.09
C ILE A 279 -22.87 15.01 2.35
N ARG A 280 -22.50 14.28 3.38
CA ARG A 280 -22.18 14.82 4.72
C ARG A 280 -20.71 14.60 5.13
N GLU A 281 -19.87 14.33 4.14
CA GLU A 281 -18.43 14.18 4.35
C GLU A 281 -17.66 14.66 3.13
N ALA A 282 -16.42 15.08 3.36
CA ALA A 282 -15.48 15.45 2.30
C ALA A 282 -14.05 15.21 2.79
N GLU A 283 -13.27 14.54 1.96
CA GLU A 283 -11.85 14.33 2.18
C GLU A 283 -11.05 15.34 1.34
N PHE A 284 -9.95 15.82 1.91
CA PHE A 284 -9.06 16.80 1.30
C PHE A 284 -7.63 16.27 1.27
N VAL A 285 -6.94 16.52 0.17
CA VAL A 285 -5.54 16.12 -0.04
C VAL A 285 -4.68 17.36 -0.20
N PHE A 286 -3.61 17.48 0.59
CA PHE A 286 -2.61 18.54 0.44
C PHE A 286 -1.64 18.22 -0.70
N GLY A 287 -1.40 19.22 -1.56
CA GLY A 287 -0.53 19.09 -2.71
C GLY A 287 0.96 19.02 -2.35
N GLU A 288 1.75 18.71 -3.37
CA GLU A 288 3.20 18.53 -3.27
C GLU A 288 3.94 19.67 -2.59
N ASP A 289 3.60 20.92 -2.96
CA ASP A 289 4.23 22.14 -2.46
C ASP A 289 3.44 22.78 -1.31
N CYS A 290 2.34 22.16 -0.87
CA CYS A 290 1.57 22.65 0.25
C CYS A 290 2.32 22.39 1.56
N PRO A 291 2.63 23.46 2.35
CA PRO A 291 3.33 23.32 3.61
C PRO A 291 2.47 22.71 4.71
N LEU A 292 1.15 22.57 4.47
CA LEU A 292 0.22 22.05 5.45
C LEU A 292 0.38 20.53 5.58
N VAL A 293 0.26 20.07 6.82
CA VAL A 293 0.09 18.66 7.20
C VAL A 293 -1.08 18.59 8.17
N PHE A 294 -1.69 17.43 8.29
CA PHE A 294 -2.78 17.27 9.23
C PHE A 294 -2.30 17.44 10.67
N SER A 295 -2.95 18.37 11.40
CA SER A 295 -2.80 18.56 12.83
C SER A 295 -4.11 19.10 13.40
N LEU A 296 -4.49 18.66 14.60
CA LEU A 296 -5.64 19.20 15.34
C LEU A 296 -5.24 20.34 16.25
N ASP A 297 -3.98 20.39 16.67
CA ASP A 297 -3.44 21.35 17.64
C ASP A 297 -2.23 22.08 17.09
N GLY A 298 -1.97 23.28 17.60
CA GLY A 298 -0.80 24.10 17.27
C GLY A 298 -1.04 25.10 16.14
N ASP A 299 -0.04 25.93 15.86
CA ASP A 299 -0.08 26.91 14.79
C ASP A 299 -0.34 26.23 13.43
N ASN A 300 -1.33 26.73 12.70
CA ASN A 300 -1.82 26.15 11.44
C ASN A 300 -2.58 24.82 11.57
N SER A 301 -3.17 24.53 12.72
CA SER A 301 -4.09 23.38 12.84
C SER A 301 -5.26 23.52 11.85
N ILE A 302 -5.82 22.39 11.42
CA ILE A 302 -6.99 22.41 10.53
C ILE A 302 -8.18 23.10 11.20
N THR A 303 -8.31 22.98 12.52
CA THR A 303 -9.32 23.67 13.31
C THR A 303 -9.20 25.19 13.18
N ASP A 304 -7.99 25.73 13.39
CA ASP A 304 -7.74 27.18 13.30
C ASP A 304 -7.97 27.69 11.88
N LEU A 305 -7.51 26.95 10.85
CA LEU A 305 -7.72 27.34 9.45
C LEU A 305 -9.20 27.39 9.07
N LEU A 306 -10.03 26.49 9.59
CA LEU A 306 -11.48 26.50 9.34
C LEU A 306 -12.19 27.63 10.04
N GLU A 307 -11.72 28.06 11.23
CA GLU A 307 -12.28 29.14 12.02
C GLU A 307 -11.79 30.51 11.57
N ASP A 308 -10.46 30.69 11.49
CA ASP A 308 -9.81 31.97 11.18
C ASP A 308 -10.15 32.47 9.78
N ASP A 309 -10.15 31.62 8.80
CA ASP A 309 -10.48 31.96 7.41
C ASP A 309 -11.98 32.17 7.19
N GLY A 310 -12.80 31.93 8.22
CA GLY A 310 -14.25 32.09 8.15
C GLY A 310 -14.94 31.16 7.18
N VAL A 311 -14.29 30.01 6.87
CA VAL A 311 -14.73 29.00 5.91
C VAL A 311 -16.19 28.60 6.17
N LEU A 312 -16.51 28.17 7.39
CA LEU A 312 -17.85 27.71 7.74
C LEU A 312 -18.92 28.80 7.62
N ARG A 313 -18.56 30.03 8.00
CA ARG A 313 -19.46 31.16 7.84
C ARG A 313 -19.73 31.47 6.35
N GLY A 314 -18.69 31.40 5.53
CA GLY A 314 -18.80 31.57 4.09
C GLY A 314 -19.64 30.47 3.42
N VAL A 315 -19.43 29.21 3.82
CA VAL A 315 -20.22 28.05 3.37
C VAL A 315 -21.70 28.21 3.69
N ASN A 316 -22.03 28.51 4.96
CA ASN A 316 -23.42 28.63 5.39
C ASN A 316 -24.18 29.80 4.78
N LYS A 317 -23.50 30.87 4.35
CA LYS A 317 -24.12 31.95 3.56
C LYS A 317 -24.57 31.48 2.16
N ARG A 318 -23.95 30.44 1.63
CA ARG A 318 -24.19 29.86 0.27
C ARG A 318 -25.18 28.69 0.30
N LEU A 319 -25.56 28.19 1.49
CA LEU A 319 -26.45 27.04 1.68
C LEU A 319 -27.85 27.54 2.17
N SER A 320 -28.88 26.73 1.87
CA SER A 320 -30.20 26.89 2.50
C SER A 320 -30.13 26.47 3.96
N ARG A 321 -31.11 26.88 4.78
CA ARG A 321 -31.19 26.50 6.20
C ARG A 321 -31.24 24.98 6.42
N SER A 322 -31.84 24.22 5.48
CA SER A 322 -31.95 22.78 5.55
C SER A 322 -30.62 22.07 5.29
N ASN A 323 -29.68 22.75 4.60
CA ASN A 323 -28.38 22.19 4.23
C ASN A 323 -27.21 22.82 4.99
N SER A 324 -27.51 23.74 5.94
CA SER A 324 -26.45 24.40 6.71
C SER A 324 -25.66 23.41 7.55
N ILE A 325 -24.35 23.69 7.65
CA ILE A 325 -23.39 22.90 8.43
C ILE A 325 -23.26 23.55 9.80
N ASN A 326 -23.71 22.85 10.83
CA ASN A 326 -23.71 23.37 12.20
C ASN A 326 -22.57 22.84 13.06
N ASN A 327 -22.21 21.58 12.84
CA ASN A 327 -21.09 20.94 13.51
C ASN A 327 -20.19 20.30 12.46
N ILE A 328 -18.89 20.35 12.68
CA ILE A 328 -17.90 19.62 11.86
C ILE A 328 -17.06 18.74 12.78
N TYR A 329 -16.87 17.52 12.34
CA TYR A 329 -15.92 16.58 12.90
C TYR A 329 -14.73 16.47 11.95
N ILE A 330 -13.53 16.57 12.50
CA ILE A 330 -12.28 16.56 11.74
C ILE A 330 -11.53 15.28 12.08
N SER A 331 -11.09 14.55 11.07
CA SER A 331 -10.30 13.32 11.21
C SER A 331 -9.14 13.32 10.24
N GLY A 332 -8.03 12.66 10.61
CA GLY A 332 -6.86 12.48 9.77
C GLY A 332 -5.75 11.77 10.52
N VAL A 333 -4.75 11.34 9.80
CA VAL A 333 -3.53 10.76 10.39
C VAL A 333 -2.56 11.89 10.70
N PRO A 334 -2.11 12.08 11.96
CA PRO A 334 -1.20 13.17 12.30
C PRO A 334 0.06 13.17 11.44
N GLY A 335 0.35 14.33 10.84
CA GLY A 335 1.48 14.51 9.92
C GLY A 335 1.20 14.13 8.47
N SER A 336 0.03 13.54 8.16
CA SER A 336 -0.33 13.16 6.79
C SER A 336 -0.64 14.37 5.90
N LYS A 337 -0.69 14.14 4.60
CA LYS A 337 -1.01 15.13 3.57
C LYS A 337 -2.52 15.19 3.25
N GLY A 338 -3.36 15.04 4.26
CA GLY A 338 -4.80 15.18 4.05
C GLY A 338 -5.62 15.08 5.31
N PHE A 339 -6.92 15.33 5.19
CA PHE A 339 -7.90 15.28 6.27
C PHE A 339 -9.32 15.07 5.78
N LEU A 340 -10.17 14.59 6.66
CA LEU A 340 -11.59 14.36 6.43
C LEU A 340 -12.43 15.31 7.27
N LEU A 341 -13.46 15.90 6.68
CA LEU A 341 -14.53 16.61 7.38
C LEU A 341 -15.82 15.82 7.28
N LYS A 342 -16.55 15.68 8.42
CA LYS A 342 -17.92 15.16 8.52
C LYS A 342 -18.82 16.18 9.19
N TRP A 343 -20.10 16.27 8.74
CA TRP A 343 -21.07 17.21 9.31
C TRP A 343 -22.52 16.73 9.31
#